data_f16290039adaab0a4bc3ef867bcf53f7
#
_entry.id   f16290039adaab0a4bc3ef867bcf53f7
#
_cell.length_a   1.000
_cell.length_b   1.000
_cell.length_c   1.000
_cell.angle_alpha   90.00
_cell.angle_beta   90.00
_cell.angle_gamma   90.00
#
_symmetry.space_group_name_H-M   'P 1'
#
loop_
_entity.id
_entity.type
_entity.pdbx_description
1 polymer ?
#
loop_
_entity_poly.entity_id
_entity_poly.type
_entity_poly.pdbx_seq_one_letter_code
_entity_poly.pdbx_strand_id
1 'polypeptide(L)'
;MDITRAAPSRPAVWRRAARELALVAVLFLAYKVGRQVVADHAEVALANGEWIWHLERLLRLPDEAAVQGPLLSHEILMRLANSYYAYVHFPATVLCLVWLWLRRPAHYLRLRRALAALTAVALVLHVCVPLAPPRLTELTGLVDTGTRFGPSVYGPPDTDQLSNQYAAMPSLHVGWALAIALALMAVTDGRRRWLWLIHPLVTALVVVVTGNHYWLDGLVSVALLVAILAVLPRPDRPALAVAPGPVRPHVVPAPRRAGHRRNPKVPAAADARLRPPGRG
;
A
#
# COMPACT_ATOMS: atom_id res chain seq x y z
N MET A 1 -7.70 23.13 -24.16
CA MET A 1 -8.95 22.48 -23.67
C MET A 1 -8.63 21.94 -22.30
N ASP A 2 -8.96 22.74 -21.30
CA ASP A 2 -8.56 22.54 -19.90
C ASP A 2 -9.55 21.55 -19.27
N ILE A 3 -9.13 20.28 -19.14
CA ILE A 3 -9.95 19.28 -18.47
C ILE A 3 -9.72 19.46 -16.96
N THR A 4 -10.29 20.48 -16.39
CA THR A 4 -10.48 20.59 -14.94
C THR A 4 -11.33 19.40 -14.50
N ARG A 5 -10.66 18.36 -13.94
CA ARG A 5 -11.38 17.30 -13.24
C ARG A 5 -12.21 17.94 -12.13
N ALA A 6 -13.50 18.05 -12.37
CA ALA A 6 -14.44 18.52 -11.37
C ALA A 6 -14.27 17.73 -10.06
N ALA A 7 -14.18 18.43 -8.94
CA ALA A 7 -14.11 17.80 -7.63
C ALA A 7 -15.30 16.84 -7.47
N PRO A 8 -15.10 15.64 -6.93
CA PRO A 8 -16.18 14.67 -6.77
C PRO A 8 -17.28 15.28 -5.89
N SER A 9 -18.53 15.10 -6.31
CA SER A 9 -19.68 15.61 -5.55
C SER A 9 -19.72 14.98 -4.14
N ARG A 10 -20.14 15.75 -3.13
CA ARG A 10 -20.28 15.29 -1.73
C ARG A 10 -20.94 13.90 -1.63
N PRO A 11 -22.08 13.59 -2.30
CA PRO A 11 -22.70 12.26 -2.24
C PRO A 11 -21.84 11.14 -2.82
N ALA A 12 -20.93 11.42 -3.75
CA ALA A 12 -20.00 10.41 -4.29
C ALA A 12 -18.90 10.07 -3.27
N VAL A 13 -18.43 11.03 -2.49
CA VAL A 13 -17.45 10.81 -1.42
C VAL A 13 -18.06 9.97 -0.31
N TRP A 14 -19.28 10.29 0.15
CA TRP A 14 -19.97 9.53 1.19
C TRP A 14 -20.25 8.08 0.77
N ARG A 15 -20.67 7.83 -0.48
CA ARG A 15 -20.86 6.47 -0.99
C ARG A 15 -19.58 5.66 -1.02
N ARG A 16 -18.44 6.29 -1.34
CA ARG A 16 -17.13 5.63 -1.27
C ARG A 16 -16.76 5.31 0.18
N ALA A 17 -16.85 6.26 1.09
CA ALA A 17 -16.58 6.03 2.51
C ALA A 17 -17.47 4.93 3.09
N ALA A 18 -18.76 4.92 2.79
CA ALA A 18 -19.69 3.88 3.24
C ALA A 18 -19.29 2.48 2.75
N ARG A 19 -18.83 2.35 1.50
CA ARG A 19 -18.32 1.06 0.98
C ARG A 19 -17.05 0.59 1.70
N GLU A 20 -16.14 1.52 2.03
CA GLU A 20 -14.93 1.18 2.80
C GLU A 20 -15.30 0.70 4.21
N LEU A 21 -16.20 1.42 4.89
CA LEU A 21 -16.69 1.03 6.21
C LEU A 21 -17.42 -0.32 6.17
N ALA A 22 -18.24 -0.56 5.15
CA ALA A 22 -18.92 -1.83 4.97
C ALA A 22 -17.92 -2.99 4.77
N LEU A 23 -16.87 -2.80 3.97
CA LEU A 23 -15.82 -3.80 3.79
C LEU A 23 -15.12 -4.13 5.13
N VAL A 24 -14.73 -3.11 5.88
CA VAL A 24 -14.09 -3.30 7.19
C VAL A 24 -15.04 -4.01 8.16
N ALA A 25 -16.32 -3.60 8.19
CA ALA A 25 -17.32 -4.22 9.05
C ALA A 25 -17.54 -5.70 8.71
N VAL A 26 -17.63 -6.05 7.40
CA VAL A 26 -17.77 -7.45 6.96
C VAL A 26 -16.57 -8.28 7.35
N LEU A 27 -15.33 -7.79 7.12
CA LEU A 27 -14.11 -8.50 7.50
C LEU A 27 -14.00 -8.66 9.03
N PHE A 28 -14.39 -7.63 9.79
CA PHE A 28 -14.41 -7.70 11.25
C PHE A 28 -15.46 -8.70 11.76
N LEU A 29 -16.66 -8.71 11.16
CA LEU A 29 -17.69 -9.69 11.51
C LEU A 29 -17.24 -11.12 11.19
N ALA A 30 -16.64 -11.33 10.00
CA ALA A 30 -16.06 -12.61 9.60
C ALA A 30 -14.98 -13.06 10.60
N TYR A 31 -14.10 -12.14 11.03
CA TYR A 31 -13.12 -12.41 12.08
C TYR A 31 -13.78 -12.86 13.39
N LYS A 32 -14.81 -12.14 13.86
CA LYS A 32 -15.52 -12.47 15.10
C LYS A 32 -16.19 -13.84 15.04
N VAL A 33 -16.85 -14.16 13.93
CA VAL A 33 -17.48 -15.47 13.71
C VAL A 33 -16.41 -16.57 13.65
N GLY A 34 -15.36 -16.38 12.84
CA GLY A 34 -14.27 -17.35 12.71
C GLY A 34 -13.59 -17.65 14.05
N ARG A 35 -13.39 -16.62 14.88
CA ARG A 35 -12.86 -16.80 16.23
C ARG A 35 -13.74 -17.70 17.10
N GLN A 36 -15.06 -17.52 17.08
CA GLN A 36 -15.99 -18.36 17.87
C GLN A 36 -15.93 -19.83 17.43
N VAL A 37 -15.80 -20.07 16.13
CA VAL A 37 -15.67 -21.43 15.57
C VAL A 37 -14.38 -22.12 16.05
N VAL A 38 -13.29 -21.36 16.22
CA VAL A 38 -11.97 -21.90 16.57
C VAL A 38 -11.75 -22.00 18.09
N ALA A 39 -12.57 -21.32 18.90
CA ALA A 39 -12.39 -21.23 20.35
C ALA A 39 -12.29 -22.60 21.02
N ASP A 40 -13.05 -23.58 20.53
CA ASP A 40 -13.10 -24.94 21.11
C ASP A 40 -12.05 -25.90 20.51
N HIS A 41 -11.14 -25.41 19.67
CA HIS A 41 -10.15 -26.22 18.95
C HIS A 41 -8.70 -25.98 19.42
N ALA A 42 -8.52 -25.64 20.68
CA ALA A 42 -7.20 -25.34 21.26
C ALA A 42 -6.21 -26.50 21.09
N GLU A 43 -6.63 -27.74 21.36
CA GLU A 43 -5.78 -28.93 21.22
C GLU A 43 -5.29 -29.11 19.76
N VAL A 44 -6.21 -28.94 18.80
CA VAL A 44 -5.87 -29.04 17.38
C VAL A 44 -4.88 -27.92 16.99
N ALA A 45 -5.09 -26.72 17.50
CA ALA A 45 -4.20 -25.59 17.21
C ALA A 45 -2.79 -25.81 17.78
N LEU A 46 -2.68 -26.37 18.98
CA LEU A 46 -1.40 -26.72 19.58
C LEU A 46 -0.68 -27.83 18.81
N ALA A 47 -1.38 -28.91 18.47
CA ALA A 47 -0.82 -29.98 17.65
C ALA A 47 -0.33 -29.48 16.26
N ASN A 48 -1.08 -28.58 15.63
CA ASN A 48 -0.65 -27.91 14.40
C ASN A 48 0.60 -27.04 14.63
N GLY A 49 0.69 -26.35 15.80
CA GLY A 49 1.87 -25.58 16.17
C GLY A 49 3.13 -26.44 16.27
N GLU A 50 3.03 -27.59 16.95
CA GLU A 50 4.11 -28.58 17.05
C GLU A 50 4.53 -29.11 15.68
N TRP A 51 3.55 -29.42 14.81
CA TRP A 51 3.83 -29.86 13.45
C TRP A 51 4.58 -28.82 12.64
N ILE A 52 4.18 -27.54 12.72
CA ILE A 52 4.90 -26.43 12.05
C ILE A 52 6.31 -26.29 12.59
N TRP A 53 6.50 -26.36 13.91
CA TRP A 53 7.82 -26.33 14.52
C TRP A 53 8.74 -27.43 13.99
N HIS A 54 8.25 -28.69 13.93
CA HIS A 54 9.00 -29.81 13.33
C HIS A 54 9.32 -29.57 11.85
N LEU A 55 8.36 -29.03 11.07
CA LEU A 55 8.56 -28.74 9.66
C LEU A 55 9.65 -27.68 9.47
N GLU A 56 9.70 -26.65 10.29
CA GLU A 56 10.76 -25.63 10.24
C GLU A 56 12.14 -26.21 10.56
N ARG A 57 12.24 -27.10 11.53
CA ARG A 57 13.50 -27.82 11.81
C ARG A 57 13.92 -28.69 10.64
N LEU A 58 12.98 -29.39 9.99
CA LEU A 58 13.26 -30.17 8.78
C LEU A 58 13.74 -29.27 7.63
N LEU A 59 13.15 -28.11 7.47
CA LEU A 59 13.54 -27.11 6.47
C LEU A 59 14.81 -26.34 6.85
N ARG A 60 15.38 -26.58 8.04
CA ARG A 60 16.55 -25.90 8.58
C ARG A 60 16.38 -24.39 8.67
N LEU A 61 15.16 -23.94 8.96
CA LEU A 61 14.93 -22.52 9.27
C LEU A 61 15.60 -22.18 10.61
N PRO A 62 15.95 -20.89 10.82
CA PRO A 62 16.54 -20.45 12.08
C PRO A 62 15.65 -20.80 13.25
N ASP A 63 16.23 -21.23 14.37
CA ASP A 63 15.50 -21.49 15.59
C ASP A 63 15.04 -20.17 16.21
N GLU A 64 13.74 -20.01 16.39
CA GLU A 64 13.11 -18.80 16.97
C GLU A 64 13.59 -18.55 18.39
N ALA A 65 13.75 -19.60 19.20
CA ALA A 65 14.27 -19.50 20.56
C ALA A 65 15.71 -19.02 20.57
N ALA A 66 16.54 -19.45 19.61
CA ALA A 66 17.91 -18.97 19.47
C ALA A 66 17.95 -17.48 19.05
N VAL A 67 16.95 -17.01 18.29
CA VAL A 67 16.82 -15.57 17.93
C VAL A 67 16.28 -14.74 19.10
N GLN A 68 15.32 -15.26 19.86
CA GLN A 68 14.73 -14.58 21.02
C GLN A 68 15.71 -14.52 22.21
N GLY A 69 16.42 -15.62 22.49
CA GLY A 69 17.22 -15.83 23.71
C GLY A 69 18.16 -14.66 24.07
N PRO A 70 19.02 -14.21 23.16
CA PRO A 70 19.93 -13.10 23.42
C PRO A 70 19.24 -11.79 23.81
N LEU A 71 17.98 -11.59 23.35
CA LEU A 71 17.21 -10.38 23.60
C LEU A 71 16.49 -10.40 24.95
N LEU A 72 16.26 -11.58 25.53
CA LEU A 72 15.54 -11.73 26.80
C LEU A 72 16.24 -11.05 27.99
N SER A 73 17.57 -10.87 27.93
CA SER A 73 18.33 -10.11 28.93
C SER A 73 18.19 -8.59 28.80
N HIS A 74 17.59 -8.11 27.70
CA HIS A 74 17.44 -6.70 27.40
C HIS A 74 15.97 -6.26 27.46
N GLU A 75 15.46 -6.06 28.65
CA GLU A 75 14.05 -5.71 28.91
C GLU A 75 13.53 -4.56 28.01
N ILE A 76 14.33 -3.50 27.85
CA ILE A 76 13.95 -2.34 27.03
C ILE A 76 13.72 -2.75 25.57
N LEU A 77 14.58 -3.62 25.01
CA LEU A 77 14.41 -4.09 23.62
C LEU A 77 13.17 -4.94 23.48
N MET A 78 12.87 -5.80 24.46
CA MET A 78 11.64 -6.60 24.47
C MET A 78 10.39 -5.72 24.58
N ARG A 79 10.40 -4.73 25.46
CA ARG A 79 9.29 -3.75 25.55
C ARG A 79 9.10 -2.97 24.26
N LEU A 80 10.19 -2.57 23.59
CA LEU A 80 10.12 -1.90 22.29
C LEU A 80 9.57 -2.83 21.20
N ALA A 81 9.98 -4.11 21.16
CA ALA A 81 9.46 -5.08 20.22
C ALA A 81 7.95 -5.32 20.44
N ASN A 82 7.52 -5.52 21.68
CA ASN A 82 6.11 -5.67 22.04
C ASN A 82 5.31 -4.40 21.69
N SER A 83 5.86 -3.21 21.97
CA SER A 83 5.20 -1.94 21.63
C SER A 83 5.09 -1.75 20.12
N TYR A 84 6.12 -2.13 19.37
CA TYR A 84 6.05 -2.11 17.91
C TYR A 84 4.95 -3.04 17.39
N TYR A 85 4.90 -4.27 17.92
CA TYR A 85 3.86 -5.24 17.57
C TYR A 85 2.46 -4.70 17.88
N ALA A 86 2.26 -4.14 19.07
CA ALA A 86 0.97 -3.66 19.54
C ALA A 86 0.50 -2.38 18.83
N TYR A 87 1.40 -1.42 18.57
CA TYR A 87 1.02 -0.04 18.27
C TYR A 87 1.49 0.51 16.93
N VAL A 88 2.40 -0.17 16.21
CA VAL A 88 2.93 0.39 14.96
C VAL A 88 2.16 -0.12 13.73
N HIS A 89 1.84 -1.40 13.71
CA HIS A 89 1.30 -2.06 12.52
C HIS A 89 -0.01 -1.41 12.01
N PHE A 90 -1.04 -1.30 12.86
CA PHE A 90 -2.33 -0.75 12.45
C PHE A 90 -2.26 0.74 12.11
N PRO A 91 -1.66 1.62 12.93
CA PRO A 91 -1.51 3.03 12.55
C PRO A 91 -0.72 3.24 11.26
N ALA A 92 0.37 2.52 11.04
CA ALA A 92 1.14 2.60 9.80
C ALA A 92 0.27 2.23 8.58
N THR A 93 -0.53 1.17 8.69
CA THR A 93 -1.46 0.74 7.64
C THR A 93 -2.50 1.84 7.35
N VAL A 94 -3.15 2.36 8.38
CA VAL A 94 -4.18 3.40 8.25
C VAL A 94 -3.59 4.67 7.62
N LEU A 95 -2.43 5.13 8.11
CA LEU A 95 -1.75 6.31 7.58
C LEU A 95 -1.38 6.14 6.11
N CYS A 96 -0.84 4.97 5.74
CA CYS A 96 -0.52 4.66 4.35
C CYS A 96 -1.78 4.65 3.46
N LEU A 97 -2.85 4.00 3.90
CA LEU A 97 -4.11 3.96 3.16
C LEU A 97 -4.71 5.35 2.98
N VAL A 98 -4.78 6.16 4.04
CA VAL A 98 -5.29 7.54 3.97
C VAL A 98 -4.43 8.39 3.03
N TRP A 99 -3.10 8.31 3.16
CA TRP A 99 -2.19 9.05 2.30
C TRP A 99 -2.35 8.67 0.83
N LEU A 100 -2.40 7.36 0.51
CA LEU A 100 -2.61 6.89 -0.85
C LEU A 100 -4.00 7.27 -1.38
N TRP A 101 -5.02 7.20 -0.55
CA TRP A 101 -6.38 7.61 -0.95
C TRP A 101 -6.43 9.08 -1.37
N LEU A 102 -5.75 9.94 -0.62
CA LEU A 102 -5.70 11.38 -0.89
C LEU A 102 -4.78 11.73 -2.07
N ARG A 103 -3.66 11.04 -2.21
CA ARG A 103 -2.59 11.44 -3.13
C ARG A 103 -2.43 10.52 -4.35
N ARG A 104 -2.79 9.24 -4.23
CA ARG A 104 -2.54 8.20 -5.25
C ARG A 104 -3.70 7.19 -5.33
N PRO A 105 -4.90 7.61 -5.76
CA PRO A 105 -6.12 6.78 -5.65
C PRO A 105 -6.06 5.44 -6.39
N ALA A 106 -5.32 5.34 -7.50
CA ALA A 106 -5.14 4.08 -8.21
C ALA A 106 -4.31 3.07 -7.40
N HIS A 107 -3.22 3.53 -6.73
CA HIS A 107 -2.41 2.70 -5.85
C HIS A 107 -3.16 2.33 -4.56
N TYR A 108 -3.97 3.26 -4.03
CA TYR A 108 -4.89 2.97 -2.93
C TYR A 108 -5.81 1.80 -3.24
N LEU A 109 -6.49 1.82 -4.39
CA LEU A 109 -7.43 0.76 -4.77
C LEU A 109 -6.74 -0.60 -4.89
N ARG A 110 -5.52 -0.63 -5.42
CA ARG A 110 -4.74 -1.87 -5.52
C ARG A 110 -4.32 -2.38 -4.14
N LEU A 111 -3.75 -1.52 -3.30
CA LEU A 111 -3.36 -1.88 -1.92
C LEU A 111 -4.57 -2.37 -1.14
N ARG A 112 -5.68 -1.63 -1.13
CA ARG A 112 -6.92 -2.03 -0.45
C ARG A 112 -7.40 -3.41 -0.89
N ARG A 113 -7.42 -3.68 -2.21
CA ARG A 113 -7.83 -4.99 -2.75
C ARG A 113 -6.86 -6.09 -2.29
N ALA A 114 -5.57 -5.83 -2.29
CA ALA A 114 -4.57 -6.78 -1.82
C ALA A 114 -4.73 -7.10 -0.34
N LEU A 115 -4.88 -6.07 0.52
CA LEU A 115 -5.12 -6.26 1.95
C LEU A 115 -6.41 -7.01 2.23
N ALA A 116 -7.51 -6.64 1.56
CA ALA A 116 -8.81 -7.30 1.74
C ALA A 116 -8.77 -8.77 1.28
N ALA A 117 -8.15 -9.06 0.13
CA ALA A 117 -8.02 -10.42 -0.37
C ALA A 117 -7.13 -11.27 0.54
N LEU A 118 -5.98 -10.74 0.97
CA LEU A 118 -5.08 -11.44 1.88
C LEU A 118 -5.77 -11.73 3.22
N THR A 119 -6.49 -10.75 3.77
CA THR A 119 -7.25 -10.93 5.01
C THR A 119 -8.35 -11.97 4.84
N ALA A 120 -9.10 -11.93 3.73
CA ALA A 120 -10.16 -12.92 3.49
C ALA A 120 -9.61 -14.35 3.39
N VAL A 121 -8.51 -14.54 2.65
CA VAL A 121 -7.84 -15.86 2.55
C VAL A 121 -7.30 -16.29 3.93
N ALA A 122 -6.66 -15.36 4.67
CA ALA A 122 -6.17 -15.65 6.01
C ALA A 122 -7.29 -16.07 6.96
N LEU A 123 -8.44 -15.38 6.95
CA LEU A 123 -9.58 -15.75 7.80
C LEU A 123 -10.09 -17.16 7.48
N VAL A 124 -10.15 -17.54 6.21
CA VAL A 124 -10.50 -18.91 5.82
C VAL A 124 -9.49 -19.91 6.37
N LEU A 125 -8.19 -19.65 6.21
CA LEU A 125 -7.14 -20.52 6.71
C LEU A 125 -7.14 -20.62 8.23
N HIS A 126 -7.34 -19.52 8.95
CA HIS A 126 -7.43 -19.52 10.42
C HIS A 126 -8.59 -20.38 10.96
N VAL A 127 -9.69 -20.46 10.20
CA VAL A 127 -10.83 -21.34 10.57
C VAL A 127 -10.58 -22.80 10.19
N CYS A 128 -10.02 -23.04 8.99
CA CYS A 128 -9.81 -24.41 8.49
C CYS A 128 -8.60 -25.09 9.15
N VAL A 129 -7.56 -24.32 9.50
CA VAL A 129 -6.30 -24.81 10.07
C VAL A 129 -5.91 -23.89 11.22
N PRO A 130 -6.58 -24.00 12.37
CA PRO A 130 -6.20 -23.23 13.55
C PRO A 130 -4.76 -23.57 13.94
N LEU A 131 -3.96 -22.56 14.25
CA LEU A 131 -2.55 -22.71 14.56
C LEU A 131 -2.17 -21.89 15.78
N ALA A 132 -1.70 -22.57 16.83
CA ALA A 132 -1.15 -21.90 17.99
C ALA A 132 0.19 -21.23 17.66
N PRO A 133 0.41 -20.00 18.13
CA PRO A 133 1.69 -19.32 17.96
C PRO A 133 2.79 -19.98 18.79
N PRO A 134 4.08 -19.74 18.44
CA PRO A 134 5.22 -20.36 19.14
C PRO A 134 5.20 -20.16 20.66
N ARG A 135 4.78 -18.99 21.15
CA ARG A 135 4.72 -18.67 22.59
C ARG A 135 3.74 -19.54 23.40
N LEU A 136 2.79 -20.21 22.73
CA LEU A 136 1.82 -21.12 23.34
C LEU A 136 2.18 -22.60 23.09
N THR A 137 3.19 -22.90 22.30
CA THR A 137 3.64 -24.24 21.93
C THR A 137 4.87 -24.59 22.76
N GLU A 138 4.74 -25.48 23.73
CA GLU A 138 5.78 -25.78 24.72
C GLU A 138 7.12 -26.22 24.09
N LEU A 139 7.06 -27.02 23.03
CA LEU A 139 8.26 -27.53 22.33
C LEU A 139 9.16 -26.42 21.77
N THR A 140 8.65 -25.22 21.57
CA THR A 140 9.44 -24.13 20.97
C THR A 140 10.44 -23.53 21.95
N GLY A 141 10.23 -23.68 23.25
CA GLY A 141 11.04 -23.03 24.29
C GLY A 141 10.97 -21.50 24.32
N LEU A 142 10.05 -20.89 23.55
CA LEU A 142 9.89 -19.43 23.52
C LEU A 142 9.16 -18.91 24.75
N VAL A 143 9.58 -17.72 25.17
CA VAL A 143 8.94 -16.98 26.26
C VAL A 143 7.87 -16.07 25.67
N ASP A 144 6.66 -16.05 26.25
CA ASP A 144 5.68 -15.00 25.98
C ASP A 144 6.17 -13.66 26.52
N THR A 145 6.78 -12.89 25.61
CA THR A 145 7.39 -11.60 25.97
C THR A 145 6.35 -10.53 26.27
N GLY A 146 5.16 -10.64 25.69
CA GLY A 146 4.03 -9.75 25.98
C GLY A 146 3.61 -9.85 27.43
N THR A 147 3.42 -11.06 27.92
CA THR A 147 3.08 -11.32 29.32
C THR A 147 4.23 -10.98 30.26
N ARG A 148 5.47 -11.30 29.88
CA ARG A 148 6.63 -11.11 30.75
C ARG A 148 7.10 -9.67 30.88
N PHE A 149 7.13 -8.92 29.77
CA PHE A 149 7.74 -7.57 29.72
C PHE A 149 6.71 -6.48 29.38
N GLY A 150 5.53 -6.83 28.82
CA GLY A 150 4.54 -5.90 28.32
C GLY A 150 5.04 -5.02 27.14
N PRO A 151 4.15 -4.28 26.53
CA PRO A 151 2.70 -4.45 26.62
C PRO A 151 2.22 -5.77 25.95
N SER A 152 1.20 -6.42 26.50
CA SER A 152 0.53 -7.55 25.88
C SER A 152 -0.75 -7.08 25.17
N VAL A 153 -0.99 -7.58 23.95
CA VAL A 153 -2.24 -7.38 23.21
C VAL A 153 -3.22 -8.53 23.41
N TYR A 154 -2.76 -9.59 24.07
CA TYR A 154 -3.53 -10.79 24.36
C TYR A 154 -3.77 -10.91 25.84
N GLY A 155 -4.99 -11.29 26.21
CA GLY A 155 -5.32 -11.78 27.55
C GLY A 155 -4.88 -13.24 27.74
N PRO A 156 -5.15 -13.83 28.93
CA PRO A 156 -4.96 -15.27 29.15
C PRO A 156 -5.79 -16.05 28.09
N PRO A 157 -5.24 -17.13 27.48
CA PRO A 157 -5.91 -17.86 26.41
C PRO A 157 -7.31 -18.29 26.72
N ASP A 158 -7.55 -18.72 27.98
CA ASP A 158 -8.84 -19.25 28.45
C ASP A 158 -9.92 -18.18 28.65
N THR A 159 -9.54 -16.92 28.83
CA THR A 159 -10.45 -15.81 29.14
C THR A 159 -10.46 -14.69 28.10
N ASP A 160 -9.50 -14.68 27.18
CA ASP A 160 -9.43 -13.66 26.13
C ASP A 160 -10.58 -13.83 25.14
N GLN A 161 -11.55 -12.95 25.23
CA GLN A 161 -12.70 -12.93 24.32
C GLN A 161 -12.55 -11.94 23.15
N LEU A 162 -11.45 -11.22 23.03
CA LEU A 162 -11.27 -10.17 22.02
C LEU A 162 -10.42 -10.63 20.86
N SER A 163 -9.39 -11.44 21.09
CA SER A 163 -8.43 -11.86 20.07
C SER A 163 -8.53 -13.36 19.75
N ASN A 164 -8.19 -13.72 18.52
CA ASN A 164 -8.01 -15.12 18.13
C ASN A 164 -6.53 -15.47 18.28
N GLN A 165 -6.17 -16.12 19.38
CA GLN A 165 -4.79 -16.50 19.65
C GLN A 165 -4.30 -17.70 18.83
N TYR A 166 -5.22 -18.46 18.20
CA TYR A 166 -4.94 -19.62 17.35
C TYR A 166 -4.95 -19.31 15.86
N ALA A 167 -4.60 -18.08 15.51
CA ALA A 167 -4.58 -17.57 14.14
C ALA A 167 -3.16 -17.17 13.70
N ALA A 168 -2.17 -18.03 13.97
CA ALA A 168 -0.78 -17.68 13.68
C ALA A 168 -0.48 -17.70 12.18
N MET A 169 -0.96 -18.64 11.39
CA MET A 169 -0.66 -18.76 9.95
C MET A 169 -1.90 -18.50 9.09
N PRO A 170 -1.78 -17.61 8.09
CA PRO A 170 -0.63 -16.79 7.70
C PRO A 170 -0.50 -15.53 8.57
N SER A 171 0.73 -15.00 8.73
CA SER A 171 0.98 -13.77 9.48
C SER A 171 0.47 -12.55 8.72
N LEU A 172 -0.66 -11.99 9.16
CA LEU A 172 -1.18 -10.74 8.59
C LEU A 172 -0.27 -9.55 8.87
N HIS A 173 0.48 -9.55 9.98
CA HIS A 173 1.46 -8.49 10.27
C HIS A 173 2.54 -8.40 9.19
N VAL A 174 3.16 -9.52 8.83
CA VAL A 174 4.18 -9.57 7.79
C VAL A 174 3.59 -9.25 6.42
N GLY A 175 2.45 -9.86 6.08
CA GLY A 175 1.82 -9.66 4.78
C GLY A 175 1.36 -8.23 4.53
N TRP A 176 0.74 -7.59 5.53
CA TRP A 176 0.30 -6.19 5.42
C TRP A 176 1.49 -5.23 5.39
N ALA A 177 2.50 -5.45 6.24
CA ALA A 177 3.72 -4.64 6.22
C ALA A 177 4.40 -4.67 4.85
N LEU A 178 4.50 -5.85 4.23
CA LEU A 178 5.06 -5.99 2.88
C LEU A 178 4.18 -5.33 1.82
N ALA A 179 2.85 -5.49 1.90
CA ALA A 179 1.92 -4.85 0.96
C ALA A 179 2.03 -3.32 1.00
N ILE A 180 2.15 -2.73 2.20
CA ILE A 180 2.38 -1.30 2.41
C ILE A 180 3.72 -0.87 1.80
N ALA A 181 4.79 -1.59 2.10
CA ALA A 181 6.12 -1.29 1.57
C ALA A 181 6.13 -1.31 0.04
N LEU A 182 5.54 -2.33 -0.59
CA LEU A 182 5.45 -2.44 -2.04
C LEU A 182 4.60 -1.31 -2.66
N ALA A 183 3.50 -0.91 -2.00
CA ALA A 183 2.68 0.20 -2.46
C ALA A 183 3.42 1.54 -2.39
N LEU A 184 4.17 1.79 -1.30
CA LEU A 184 4.99 2.99 -1.13
C LEU A 184 6.19 2.99 -2.09
N MET A 185 6.83 1.84 -2.31
CA MET A 185 7.88 1.69 -3.32
C MET A 185 7.40 2.02 -4.73
N ALA A 186 6.17 1.68 -5.06
CA ALA A 186 5.59 1.94 -6.38
C ALA A 186 5.35 3.42 -6.67
N VAL A 187 5.26 4.25 -5.63
CA VAL A 187 5.02 5.70 -5.73
C VAL A 187 6.22 6.57 -5.33
N THR A 188 7.32 5.94 -4.96
CA THR A 188 8.57 6.60 -4.55
C THR A 188 9.63 6.40 -5.64
N ASP A 189 10.22 7.50 -6.10
CA ASP A 189 11.27 7.47 -7.11
C ASP A 189 12.67 7.27 -6.50
N GLY A 190 13.58 6.78 -7.33
CA GLY A 190 14.99 6.65 -7.00
C GLY A 190 15.31 5.54 -5.98
N ARG A 191 16.53 5.62 -5.42
CA ARG A 191 17.05 4.59 -4.51
C ARG A 191 16.36 4.57 -3.13
N ARG A 192 15.78 5.69 -2.70
CA ARG A 192 15.08 5.81 -1.40
C ARG A 192 13.88 4.89 -1.26
N ARG A 193 13.30 4.43 -2.38
CA ARG A 193 12.18 3.47 -2.35
C ARG A 193 12.50 2.19 -1.58
N TRP A 194 13.75 1.74 -1.56
CA TRP A 194 14.17 0.53 -0.88
C TRP A 194 14.11 0.64 0.64
N LEU A 195 14.12 1.86 1.19
CA LEU A 195 13.97 2.10 2.63
C LEU A 195 12.62 1.61 3.17
N TRP A 196 11.59 1.55 2.32
CA TRP A 196 10.29 1.03 2.73
C TRP A 196 10.33 -0.46 3.12
N LEU A 197 11.31 -1.23 2.65
CA LEU A 197 11.49 -2.63 3.04
C LEU A 197 11.96 -2.81 4.49
N ILE A 198 12.48 -1.76 5.12
CA ILE A 198 12.83 -1.80 6.55
C ILE A 198 11.60 -2.16 7.38
N HIS A 199 10.43 -1.63 7.04
CA HIS A 199 9.19 -1.91 7.77
C HIS A 199 8.82 -3.40 7.81
N PRO A 200 8.66 -4.12 6.69
CA PRO A 200 8.37 -5.55 6.74
C PRO A 200 9.51 -6.39 7.32
N LEU A 201 10.77 -6.01 7.15
CA LEU A 201 11.90 -6.72 7.75
C LEU A 201 11.88 -6.60 9.28
N VAL A 202 11.68 -5.40 9.81
CA VAL A 202 11.53 -5.18 11.26
C VAL A 202 10.28 -5.91 11.77
N THR A 203 9.17 -5.86 11.04
CA THR A 203 7.94 -6.55 11.43
C THR A 203 8.18 -8.06 11.49
N ALA A 204 8.84 -8.67 10.48
CA ALA A 204 9.15 -10.10 10.49
C ALA A 204 10.02 -10.50 11.68
N LEU A 205 11.05 -9.71 12.02
CA LEU A 205 11.86 -9.95 13.19
C LEU A 205 11.06 -9.80 14.49
N VAL A 206 10.27 -8.74 14.60
CA VAL A 206 9.46 -8.47 15.81
C VAL A 206 8.47 -9.59 16.07
N VAL A 207 7.75 -10.09 15.07
CA VAL A 207 6.72 -11.13 15.29
C VAL A 207 7.35 -12.45 15.73
N VAL A 208 8.59 -12.74 15.31
CA VAL A 208 9.35 -13.92 15.74
C VAL A 208 9.90 -13.74 17.15
N VAL A 209 10.62 -12.65 17.44
CA VAL A 209 11.23 -12.44 18.78
C VAL A 209 10.19 -12.25 19.88
N THR A 210 8.98 -11.84 19.53
CA THR A 210 7.87 -11.77 20.49
C THR A 210 7.11 -13.09 20.66
N GLY A 211 7.52 -14.15 19.93
CA GLY A 211 6.89 -15.48 20.01
C GLY A 211 5.49 -15.54 19.40
N ASN A 212 5.09 -14.55 18.61
CA ASN A 212 3.75 -14.48 18.03
C ASN A 212 3.63 -15.25 16.72
N HIS A 213 4.71 -15.49 15.99
CA HIS A 213 4.69 -16.17 14.70
C HIS A 213 5.94 -17.03 14.48
N TYR A 214 5.74 -18.13 13.75
CA TYR A 214 6.79 -18.92 13.12
C TYR A 214 7.33 -18.17 11.88
N TRP A 215 8.53 -18.54 11.39
CA TRP A 215 9.04 -18.04 10.12
C TRP A 215 8.12 -18.43 8.95
N LEU A 216 7.58 -19.65 8.98
CA LEU A 216 6.67 -20.14 7.94
C LEU A 216 5.39 -19.33 7.86
N ASP A 217 4.87 -18.79 8.97
CA ASP A 217 3.69 -17.91 8.95
C ASP A 217 3.91 -16.68 8.07
N GLY A 218 5.11 -16.09 8.19
CA GLY A 218 5.52 -14.98 7.36
C GLY A 218 5.74 -15.36 5.90
N LEU A 219 6.42 -16.49 5.64
CA LEU A 219 6.68 -16.97 4.29
C LEU A 219 5.40 -17.30 3.53
N VAL A 220 4.44 -17.98 4.18
CA VAL A 220 3.12 -18.26 3.61
C VAL A 220 2.37 -16.97 3.30
N SER A 221 2.43 -15.99 4.20
CA SER A 221 1.81 -14.68 3.96
C SER A 221 2.42 -13.95 2.77
N VAL A 222 3.75 -13.99 2.62
CA VAL A 222 4.46 -13.44 1.45
C VAL A 222 4.03 -14.14 0.18
N ALA A 223 3.98 -15.48 0.17
CA ALA A 223 3.58 -16.26 -1.01
C ALA A 223 2.14 -15.93 -1.43
N LEU A 224 1.21 -15.86 -0.49
CA LEU A 224 -0.17 -15.47 -0.73
C LEU A 224 -0.27 -14.04 -1.28
N LEU A 225 0.46 -13.09 -0.70
CA LEU A 225 0.48 -11.72 -1.19
C LEU A 225 1.01 -11.63 -2.63
N VAL A 226 2.09 -12.35 -2.94
CA VAL A 226 2.65 -12.41 -4.30
C VAL A 226 1.63 -12.96 -5.28
N ALA A 227 0.95 -14.07 -4.95
CA ALA A 227 -0.11 -14.64 -5.77
C ALA A 227 -1.27 -13.66 -6.00
N ILE A 228 -1.73 -12.99 -4.95
CA ILE A 228 -2.78 -11.97 -5.04
C ILE A 228 -2.34 -10.81 -5.93
N LEU A 229 -1.12 -10.29 -5.75
CA LEU A 229 -0.60 -9.18 -6.54
C LEU A 229 -0.37 -9.53 -8.01
N ALA A 230 -0.13 -10.82 -8.34
CA ALA A 230 0.03 -11.31 -9.70
C ALA A 230 -1.29 -11.24 -10.48
N VAL A 231 -2.44 -11.49 -9.82
CA VAL A 231 -3.76 -11.43 -10.46
C VAL A 231 -4.42 -10.04 -10.40
N LEU A 232 -3.98 -9.18 -9.48
CA LEU A 232 -4.55 -7.84 -9.36
C LEU A 232 -4.05 -6.91 -10.47
N PRO A 233 -4.94 -6.14 -11.13
CA PRO A 233 -4.55 -5.16 -12.14
C PRO A 233 -3.50 -4.18 -11.58
N ARG A 234 -2.48 -3.91 -12.40
CA ARG A 234 -1.50 -2.87 -12.07
C ARG A 234 -2.15 -1.50 -12.27
N PRO A 235 -1.86 -0.52 -11.42
CA PRO A 235 -2.27 0.85 -11.68
C PRO A 235 -1.66 1.32 -12.99
N ASP A 236 -2.48 1.94 -13.85
CA ASP A 236 -1.97 2.57 -15.05
C ASP A 236 -0.88 3.58 -14.64
N ARG A 237 0.28 3.47 -15.24
CA ARG A 237 1.26 4.56 -15.15
C ARG A 237 0.57 5.77 -15.76
N PRO A 238 0.54 6.96 -15.11
CA PRO A 238 0.13 8.16 -15.79
C PRO A 238 0.95 8.21 -17.07
N ALA A 239 0.29 8.20 -18.23
CA ALA A 239 0.97 8.45 -19.49
C ALA A 239 1.80 9.71 -19.23
N LEU A 240 3.11 9.60 -19.39
CA LEU A 240 3.97 10.79 -19.41
C LEU A 240 3.26 11.74 -20.34
N ALA A 241 2.75 12.87 -19.82
CA ALA A 241 2.16 13.88 -20.65
C ALA A 241 3.23 14.19 -21.68
N VAL A 242 3.02 13.71 -22.91
CA VAL A 242 3.87 14.07 -24.03
C VAL A 242 3.80 15.58 -24.01
N ALA A 243 4.92 16.22 -23.66
CA ALA A 243 5.02 17.67 -23.71
C ALA A 243 4.45 18.08 -25.06
N PRO A 244 3.46 18.98 -25.13
CA PRO A 244 2.93 19.41 -26.41
C PRO A 244 4.14 19.82 -27.23
N GLY A 245 4.34 19.09 -28.35
CA GLY A 245 5.45 19.39 -29.27
C GLY A 245 5.42 20.87 -29.56
N PRO A 246 6.59 21.51 -29.85
CA PRO A 246 6.65 22.94 -30.09
C PRO A 246 5.56 23.30 -31.11
N VAL A 247 4.63 24.15 -30.66
CA VAL A 247 3.56 24.67 -31.54
C VAL A 247 4.28 25.32 -32.71
N ARG A 248 4.24 24.67 -33.88
CA ARG A 248 4.76 25.30 -35.10
C ARG A 248 3.98 26.61 -35.25
N PRO A 249 4.67 27.77 -35.31
CA PRO A 249 3.97 29.02 -35.50
C PRO A 249 3.17 28.89 -36.78
N HIS A 250 1.88 29.14 -36.70
CA HIS A 250 1.02 29.26 -37.85
C HIS A 250 1.64 30.42 -38.69
N VAL A 251 2.27 30.06 -39.82
CA VAL A 251 2.69 31.05 -40.80
C VAL A 251 1.41 31.62 -41.38
N VAL A 252 1.04 32.80 -40.89
CA VAL A 252 -0.04 33.57 -41.48
C VAL A 252 0.45 33.92 -42.90
N PRO A 253 -0.27 33.49 -43.97
CA PRO A 253 0.11 33.86 -45.33
C PRO A 253 0.10 35.39 -45.44
N ALA A 254 1.21 35.97 -45.88
CA ALA A 254 1.28 37.39 -46.12
C ALA A 254 0.13 37.86 -47.05
N PRO A 255 -0.53 39.01 -46.75
CA PRO A 255 -1.61 39.48 -47.59
C PRO A 255 -1.10 39.67 -49.01
N ARG A 256 -1.75 39.01 -50.00
CA ARG A 256 -1.48 39.20 -51.44
C ARG A 256 -1.57 40.69 -51.72
N ARG A 257 -0.44 41.32 -52.12
CA ARG A 257 -0.43 42.70 -52.68
C ARG A 257 -1.43 42.75 -53.79
N ALA A 258 -2.46 43.57 -53.61
CA ALA A 258 -3.42 43.90 -54.66
C ALA A 258 -2.68 44.45 -55.85
N GLY A 259 -2.82 43.79 -57.00
CA GLY A 259 -2.18 44.18 -58.23
C GLY A 259 -2.53 45.66 -58.58
N HIS A 260 -1.51 46.40 -58.91
CA HIS A 260 -1.62 47.77 -59.47
C HIS A 260 -2.60 47.73 -60.65
N ARG A 261 -3.80 48.25 -60.47
CA ARG A 261 -4.69 48.58 -61.57
C ARG A 261 -3.99 49.69 -62.40
N ARG A 262 -3.62 49.40 -63.62
CA ARG A 262 -3.19 50.38 -64.61
C ARG A 262 -4.33 51.35 -64.84
N ASN A 263 -4.05 52.65 -64.55
CA ASN A 263 -4.94 53.76 -64.87
C ASN A 263 -4.95 54.02 -66.39
N PRO A 264 -6.13 54.22 -66.99
CA PRO A 264 -6.20 54.54 -68.42
C PRO A 264 -5.67 55.96 -68.74
N LYS A 265 -5.03 56.05 -69.87
CA LYS A 265 -4.46 57.24 -70.44
C LYS A 265 -5.47 58.40 -70.56
N VAL A 266 -5.13 59.58 -70.05
CA VAL A 266 -5.79 60.87 -70.37
C VAL A 266 -4.99 61.58 -71.44
N PRO A 267 -5.65 62.14 -72.49
CA PRO A 267 -4.97 62.80 -73.59
C PRO A 267 -4.45 64.16 -73.21
N ALA A 268 -3.34 64.55 -73.84
CA ALA A 268 -2.69 65.86 -73.76
C ALA A 268 -3.57 66.98 -74.34
N ALA A 269 -3.66 68.12 -73.67
CA ALA A 269 -4.11 69.39 -74.24
C ALA A 269 -3.07 70.48 -73.94
N ALA A 270 -2.74 71.21 -75.02
CA ALA A 270 -1.79 72.14 -75.31
C ALA A 270 -1.65 73.36 -74.38
N ASP A 271 -0.40 73.75 -74.26
CA ASP A 271 0.19 75.05 -74.56
C ASP A 271 -0.45 76.32 -74.02
N ALA A 272 0.20 77.03 -73.12
CA ALA A 272 0.22 78.48 -73.02
C ALA A 272 1.47 78.96 -72.22
N ARG A 273 2.38 79.54 -72.98
CA ARG A 273 3.53 80.33 -72.51
C ARG A 273 3.07 81.48 -71.62
N LEU A 274 3.86 81.84 -70.65
CA LEU A 274 4.24 83.25 -70.38
C LEU A 274 5.45 83.37 -69.45
N ARG A 275 6.30 84.23 -69.77
CA ARG A 275 7.64 84.59 -69.28
C ARG A 275 7.62 85.38 -68.00
N PRO A 276 8.79 85.57 -67.37
CA PRO A 276 8.98 86.15 -66.04
C PRO A 276 9.11 87.64 -66.02
N PRO A 277 9.18 88.34 -64.93
CA PRO A 277 10.42 88.93 -64.40
C PRO A 277 10.48 88.77 -62.84
N GLY A 278 11.62 88.72 -62.25
CA GLY A 278 12.73 89.62 -62.14
C GLY A 278 12.80 90.20 -60.72
N ARG A 279 13.87 89.88 -60.01
CA ARG A 279 14.54 90.73 -58.99
C ARG A 279 13.78 91.07 -57.68
N GLY A 280 14.50 90.80 -56.64
CA GLY A 280 14.43 91.32 -55.32
C GLY A 280 15.24 90.46 -54.34
#